data_6111fc1f6a4f7c944907e115df3e0d17
#
_entry.id   6111fc1f6a4f7c944907e115df3e0d17
#
_cell.length_a   1.000
_cell.length_b   1.000
_cell.length_c   1.000
_cell.angle_alpha   90.00
_cell.angle_beta   90.00
_cell.angle_gamma   90.00
#
_symmetry.space_group_name_H-M   'P 1'
#
loop_
_entity.id
_entity.type
_entity.pdbx_description
1 polymer ?
#
loop_
_entity_poly.entity_id
_entity_poly.type
_entity_poly.pdbx_seq_one_letter_code
_entity_poly.pdbx_strand_id
1 'polypeptide(L)'
;KIFVFTTTQKKEAEESGADTVGGEELIDKIKTTGKIDADVAIATPEMMPKLATIAKILGPKGLMPNPKSQTVTPKVKEVIESLKKGRADFKNDNSGNVHQVIGKVSFEDAKLEENFKIFLEAVRKAKPEGAKGKLIKNVSICSTMGKGVKIDF
;
A
#
# COMPACT_ATOMS: atom_id res chain seq x y z
N LYS A 1 -8.51 6.94 0.29
CA LYS A 1 -9.45 6.67 -0.82
C LYS A 1 -9.05 5.40 -1.56
N ILE A 2 -9.97 4.45 -1.64
CA ILE A 2 -9.74 3.13 -2.25
C ILE A 2 -10.45 3.09 -3.60
N PHE A 3 -9.67 2.90 -4.66
CA PHE A 3 -10.19 2.71 -6.02
C PHE A 3 -10.17 1.23 -6.37
N VAL A 4 -11.28 0.75 -6.92
CA VAL A 4 -11.43 -0.66 -7.29
C VAL A 4 -11.74 -0.78 -8.78
N PHE A 5 -10.87 -1.50 -9.49
CA PHE A 5 -11.02 -1.80 -10.90
C PHE A 5 -11.58 -3.21 -11.07
N THR A 6 -12.89 -3.30 -11.32
CA THR A 6 -13.57 -4.58 -11.54
C THR A 6 -14.71 -4.44 -12.54
N THR A 7 -14.98 -5.49 -13.28
CA THR A 7 -16.14 -5.59 -14.18
C THR A 7 -17.28 -6.37 -13.55
N THR A 8 -16.97 -7.43 -12.84
CA THR A 8 -17.94 -8.42 -12.34
C THR A 8 -18.40 -8.12 -10.91
N GLN A 9 -17.52 -7.61 -10.04
CA GLN A 9 -17.79 -7.47 -8.60
C GLN A 9 -18.04 -6.01 -8.16
N LYS A 10 -18.72 -5.22 -8.99
CA LYS A 10 -19.00 -3.80 -8.67
C LYS A 10 -19.80 -3.65 -7.38
N LYS A 11 -20.90 -4.41 -7.23
CA LYS A 11 -21.79 -4.36 -6.06
C LYS A 11 -21.08 -4.76 -4.76
N GLU A 12 -20.30 -5.83 -4.79
CA GLU A 12 -19.53 -6.28 -3.62
C GLU A 12 -18.46 -5.29 -3.18
N ALA A 13 -17.83 -4.60 -4.13
CA ALA A 13 -16.84 -3.56 -3.85
C ALA A 13 -17.50 -2.31 -3.24
N GLU A 14 -18.66 -1.89 -3.72
CA GLU A 14 -19.43 -0.78 -3.17
C GLU A 14 -19.94 -1.08 -1.76
N GLU A 15 -20.51 -2.27 -1.54
CA GLU A 15 -20.97 -2.74 -0.22
C GLU A 15 -19.83 -2.81 0.80
N SER A 16 -18.63 -3.17 0.35
CA SER A 16 -17.43 -3.20 1.21
C SER A 16 -16.88 -1.80 1.51
N GLY A 17 -17.46 -0.77 0.87
CA GLY A 17 -17.15 0.63 1.09
C GLY A 17 -15.88 1.10 0.38
N ALA A 18 -15.69 0.70 -0.87
CA ALA A 18 -14.76 1.35 -1.77
C ALA A 18 -15.27 2.75 -2.14
N ASP A 19 -14.37 3.73 -2.22
CA ASP A 19 -14.75 5.12 -2.55
C ASP A 19 -15.12 5.28 -4.02
N THR A 20 -14.48 4.54 -4.88
CA THR A 20 -14.76 4.56 -6.33
C THR A 20 -14.59 3.16 -6.91
N VAL A 21 -15.64 2.68 -7.53
CA VAL A 21 -15.64 1.37 -8.20
C VAL A 21 -15.95 1.58 -9.68
N GLY A 22 -15.18 0.94 -10.55
CA GLY A 22 -15.46 0.98 -11.98
C GLY A 22 -14.61 0.04 -12.80
N GLY A 23 -15.02 -0.13 -14.04
CA GLY A 23 -14.34 -0.94 -15.04
C GLY A 23 -13.54 -0.07 -16.02
N GLU A 24 -13.75 -0.33 -17.30
CA GLU A 24 -13.08 0.38 -18.41
C GLU A 24 -13.38 1.88 -18.42
N GLU A 25 -14.59 2.27 -18.03
CA GLU A 25 -14.99 3.68 -17.95
C GLU A 25 -14.09 4.51 -17.04
N LEU A 26 -13.65 3.93 -15.90
CA LEU A 26 -12.71 4.58 -14.99
C LEU A 26 -11.31 4.69 -15.61
N ILE A 27 -10.88 3.67 -16.35
CA ILE A 27 -9.59 3.67 -17.03
C ILE A 27 -9.56 4.79 -18.08
N ASP A 28 -10.63 4.95 -18.87
CA ASP A 28 -10.71 5.98 -19.87
C ASP A 28 -10.78 7.39 -19.26
N LYS A 29 -11.52 7.56 -18.17
CA LYS A 29 -11.54 8.83 -17.41
C LYS A 29 -10.14 9.18 -16.89
N ILE A 30 -9.42 8.24 -16.32
CA ILE A 30 -8.07 8.43 -15.80
C ILE A 30 -7.09 8.76 -16.94
N LYS A 31 -7.23 8.08 -18.08
CA LYS A 31 -6.42 8.31 -19.27
C LYS A 31 -6.62 9.73 -19.82
N THR A 32 -7.86 10.22 -19.81
CA THR A 32 -8.21 11.57 -20.32
C THR A 32 -7.81 12.67 -19.35
N THR A 33 -8.05 12.48 -18.06
CA THR A 33 -7.79 13.50 -17.03
C THR A 33 -6.34 13.50 -16.52
N GLY A 34 -5.62 12.37 -16.64
CA GLY A 34 -4.27 12.20 -16.11
C GLY A 34 -4.16 12.30 -14.57
N LYS A 35 -5.28 12.55 -13.89
CA LYS A 35 -5.32 12.73 -12.44
C LYS A 35 -6.05 11.57 -11.77
N ILE A 36 -5.46 11.07 -10.69
CA ILE A 36 -6.06 10.07 -9.80
C ILE A 36 -5.88 10.59 -8.38
N ASP A 37 -6.98 10.65 -7.65
CA ASP A 37 -7.03 11.03 -6.25
C ASP A 37 -7.38 9.80 -5.39
N ALA A 38 -6.51 8.81 -5.46
CA ALA A 38 -6.60 7.56 -4.71
C ALA A 38 -5.34 7.36 -3.86
N ASP A 39 -5.50 6.71 -2.71
CA ASP A 39 -4.40 6.29 -1.85
C ASP A 39 -3.97 4.85 -2.19
N VAL A 40 -4.94 4.00 -2.54
CA VAL A 40 -4.71 2.60 -2.93
C VAL A 40 -5.62 2.24 -4.10
N ALA A 41 -5.07 1.46 -5.03
CA ALA A 41 -5.82 0.89 -6.15
C ALA A 41 -5.82 -0.65 -6.07
N ILE A 42 -7.00 -1.24 -6.14
CA ILE A 42 -7.23 -2.68 -6.18
C ILE A 42 -7.72 -3.05 -7.56
N ALA A 43 -7.30 -4.18 -8.08
CA ALA A 43 -7.77 -4.68 -9.37
C ALA A 43 -8.07 -6.17 -9.34
N THR A 44 -9.06 -6.58 -10.10
CA THR A 44 -9.22 -8.00 -10.44
C THR A 44 -8.19 -8.41 -11.50
N PRO A 45 -7.73 -9.68 -11.52
CA PRO A 45 -6.75 -10.15 -12.50
C PRO A 45 -7.15 -9.87 -13.95
N GLU A 46 -8.46 -9.90 -14.24
CA GLU A 46 -9.05 -9.65 -15.55
C GLU A 46 -8.80 -8.21 -16.05
N MET A 47 -8.70 -7.26 -15.12
CA MET A 47 -8.51 -5.85 -15.44
C MET A 47 -7.03 -5.46 -15.62
N MET A 48 -6.09 -6.32 -15.23
CA MET A 48 -4.66 -6.02 -15.30
C MET A 48 -4.15 -5.68 -16.71
N PRO A 49 -4.55 -6.41 -17.78
CA PRO A 49 -4.12 -6.05 -19.15
C PRO A 49 -4.60 -4.66 -19.56
N LYS A 50 -5.81 -4.27 -19.14
CA LYS A 50 -6.39 -2.95 -19.44
C LYS A 50 -5.72 -1.84 -18.63
N LEU A 51 -5.38 -2.11 -17.36
CA LEU A 51 -4.63 -1.19 -16.51
C LEU A 51 -3.20 -0.93 -17.01
N ALA A 52 -2.63 -1.84 -17.78
CA ALA A 52 -1.32 -1.64 -18.41
C ALA A 52 -1.29 -0.38 -19.30
N THR A 53 -2.40 0.00 -19.91
CA THR A 53 -2.52 1.21 -20.74
C THR A 53 -2.31 2.51 -19.94
N ILE A 54 -2.67 2.51 -18.66
CA ILE A 54 -2.54 3.65 -17.74
C ILE A 54 -1.38 3.45 -16.73
N ALA A 55 -0.58 2.41 -16.89
CA ALA A 55 0.55 2.13 -16.01
C ALA A 55 1.54 3.30 -15.91
N LYS A 56 1.71 4.09 -16.99
CA LYS A 56 2.53 5.30 -16.99
C LYS A 56 2.03 6.39 -16.04
N ILE A 57 0.73 6.40 -15.72
CA ILE A 57 0.10 7.35 -14.80
C ILE A 57 0.10 6.79 -13.37
N LEU A 58 -0.20 5.50 -13.21
CA LEU A 58 -0.28 4.82 -11.91
C LEU A 58 1.10 4.52 -11.30
N GLY A 59 2.08 4.18 -12.15
CA GLY A 59 3.42 3.78 -11.71
C GLY A 59 4.15 4.83 -10.86
N PRO A 60 4.31 6.08 -11.35
CA PRO A 60 5.00 7.13 -10.59
C PRO A 60 4.32 7.48 -9.26
N LYS A 61 2.99 7.28 -9.18
CA LYS A 61 2.21 7.51 -7.96
C LYS A 61 2.21 6.32 -6.99
N GLY A 62 2.84 5.20 -7.36
CA GLY A 62 2.83 3.99 -6.53
C GLY A 62 1.48 3.27 -6.45
N LEU A 63 0.52 3.65 -7.31
CA LEU A 63 -0.86 3.14 -7.29
C LEU A 63 -1.06 1.92 -8.18
N MET A 64 -0.02 1.43 -8.84
CA MET A 64 -0.15 0.24 -9.71
C MET A 64 -0.43 -1.01 -8.88
N PRO A 65 -1.56 -1.70 -9.10
CA PRO A 65 -1.86 -2.94 -8.39
C PRO A 65 -0.79 -4.00 -8.63
N ASN A 66 -0.40 -4.71 -7.57
CA ASN A 66 0.65 -5.72 -7.62
C ASN A 66 0.18 -7.01 -6.90
N PRO A 67 0.38 -8.19 -7.49
CA PRO A 67 0.09 -9.47 -6.82
C PRO A 67 0.86 -9.67 -5.51
N LYS A 68 2.08 -9.14 -5.40
CA LYS A 68 2.90 -9.26 -4.18
C LYS A 68 2.30 -8.51 -2.98
N SER A 69 1.70 -7.35 -3.22
CA SER A 69 0.96 -6.59 -2.21
C SER A 69 -0.50 -7.02 -2.07
N GLN A 70 -0.89 -8.11 -2.75
CA GLN A 70 -2.25 -8.66 -2.75
C GLN A 70 -3.32 -7.63 -3.19
N THR A 71 -2.93 -6.58 -3.88
CA THR A 71 -3.86 -5.61 -4.47
C THR A 71 -4.44 -6.09 -5.81
N VAL A 72 -3.92 -7.20 -6.35
CA VAL A 72 -4.51 -7.94 -7.46
C VAL A 72 -5.11 -9.23 -6.93
N THR A 73 -6.44 -9.28 -6.80
CA THR A 73 -7.13 -10.42 -6.21
C THR A 73 -8.55 -10.56 -6.76
N PRO A 74 -9.06 -11.79 -6.88
CA PRO A 74 -10.48 -12.00 -7.14
C PRO A 74 -11.37 -11.73 -5.91
N LYS A 75 -10.78 -11.71 -4.68
CA LYS A 75 -11.50 -11.48 -3.42
C LYS A 75 -11.36 -10.02 -2.98
N VAL A 76 -12.08 -9.14 -3.63
CA VAL A 76 -11.98 -7.68 -3.43
C VAL A 76 -12.41 -7.29 -2.01
N LYS A 77 -13.45 -7.90 -1.47
CA LYS A 77 -14.01 -7.59 -0.15
C LYS A 77 -13.00 -7.74 0.99
N GLU A 78 -12.31 -8.88 1.06
CA GLU A 78 -11.32 -9.17 2.12
C GLU A 78 -10.17 -8.15 2.13
N VAL A 79 -9.76 -7.71 0.94
CA VAL A 79 -8.66 -6.74 0.81
C VAL A 79 -9.10 -5.33 1.18
N ILE A 80 -10.32 -4.90 0.81
CA ILE A 80 -10.86 -3.61 1.22
C ILE A 80 -10.97 -3.54 2.75
N GLU A 81 -11.49 -4.59 3.39
CA GLU A 81 -11.58 -4.66 4.85
C GLU A 81 -10.20 -4.59 5.53
N SER A 82 -9.21 -5.28 4.96
CA SER A 82 -7.83 -5.26 5.47
C SER A 82 -7.20 -3.88 5.34
N LEU A 83 -7.41 -3.19 4.22
CA LEU A 83 -6.92 -1.84 3.99
C LEU A 83 -7.59 -0.81 4.89
N LYS A 84 -8.89 -0.96 5.15
CA LYS A 84 -9.62 -0.12 6.11
C LYS A 84 -9.15 -0.30 7.55
N LYS A 85 -8.68 -1.50 7.91
CA LYS A 85 -8.04 -1.78 9.21
C LYS A 85 -6.64 -1.17 9.35
N GLY A 86 -6.14 -0.51 8.29
CA GLY A 86 -4.86 0.19 8.31
C GLY A 86 -3.68 -0.65 7.81
N ARG A 87 -3.92 -1.61 6.94
CA ARG A 87 -2.83 -2.34 6.29
C ARG A 87 -1.96 -1.37 5.48
N ALA A 88 -0.68 -1.38 5.74
CA ALA A 88 0.32 -0.63 4.98
C ALA A 88 1.35 -1.59 4.36
N ASP A 89 1.58 -1.45 3.07
CA ASP A 89 2.60 -2.21 2.36
C ASP A 89 3.93 -1.44 2.40
N PHE A 90 5.02 -2.14 2.67
CA PHE A 90 6.35 -1.54 2.66
C PHE A 90 7.26 -2.18 1.61
N LYS A 91 8.19 -1.40 1.11
CA LYS A 91 9.16 -1.82 0.11
C LYS A 91 10.52 -1.21 0.44
N ASN A 92 11.58 -1.97 0.21
CA ASN A 92 12.94 -1.43 0.28
C ASN A 92 13.27 -0.59 -0.96
N ASP A 93 14.07 0.43 -0.78
CA ASP A 93 14.66 1.22 -1.85
C ASP A 93 15.89 0.52 -2.47
N ASN A 94 16.51 1.15 -3.45
CA ASN A 94 17.71 0.62 -4.12
C ASN A 94 18.93 0.56 -3.18
N SER A 95 18.92 1.31 -2.09
CA SER A 95 19.97 1.34 -1.07
C SER A 95 19.74 0.33 0.06
N GLY A 96 18.62 -0.40 0.02
CA GLY A 96 18.23 -1.38 1.05
C GLY A 96 17.57 -0.74 2.27
N ASN A 97 17.17 0.51 2.21
CA ASN A 97 16.39 1.14 3.30
C ASN A 97 14.91 0.88 3.12
N VAL A 98 14.19 0.83 4.23
CA VAL A 98 12.73 0.73 4.25
C VAL A 98 12.19 1.98 4.93
N HIS A 99 11.33 2.70 4.24
CA HIS A 99 10.67 3.90 4.73
C HIS A 99 9.19 3.62 4.92
N GLN A 100 8.69 3.85 6.13
CA GLN A 100 7.28 3.62 6.44
C GLN A 100 6.77 4.64 7.46
N VAL A 101 5.56 5.12 7.22
CA VAL A 101 4.85 5.95 8.17
C VAL A 101 4.25 5.05 9.26
N ILE A 102 4.57 5.31 10.53
CA ILE A 102 4.06 4.55 11.68
C ILE A 102 2.83 5.19 12.32
N GLY A 103 2.56 6.46 12.02
CA GLY A 103 1.40 7.16 12.54
C GLY A 103 1.44 8.65 12.28
N LYS A 104 0.51 9.37 12.88
CA LYS A 104 0.39 10.82 12.83
C LYS A 104 0.67 11.40 14.21
N VAL A 105 1.02 12.68 14.27
CA VAL A 105 1.28 13.42 15.53
C VAL A 105 0.06 13.39 16.48
N SER A 106 -1.15 13.22 15.93
CA SER A 106 -2.38 13.11 16.70
C SER A 106 -2.59 11.75 17.40
N PHE A 107 -1.71 10.79 17.15
CA PHE A 107 -1.81 9.46 17.78
C PHE A 107 -1.18 9.49 19.17
N GLU A 108 -1.74 8.69 20.07
CA GLU A 108 -1.16 8.46 21.39
C GLU A 108 0.18 7.71 21.27
N ASP A 109 1.12 8.04 22.14
CA ASP A 109 2.47 7.45 22.13
C ASP A 109 2.44 5.93 22.22
N ALA A 110 1.54 5.37 23.02
CA ALA A 110 1.37 3.92 23.15
C ALA A 110 1.01 3.24 21.81
N LYS A 111 0.14 3.87 21.00
CA LYS A 111 -0.25 3.35 19.69
C LYS A 111 0.89 3.45 18.67
N LEU A 112 1.68 4.53 18.75
CA LEU A 112 2.86 4.69 17.90
C LEU A 112 3.91 3.62 18.22
N GLU A 113 4.12 3.33 19.50
CA GLU A 113 5.05 2.30 19.95
C GLU A 113 4.59 0.90 19.51
N GLU A 114 3.32 0.60 19.63
CA GLU A 114 2.73 -0.66 19.16
C GLU A 114 2.89 -0.83 17.64
N ASN A 115 2.53 0.19 16.85
CA ASN A 115 2.69 0.19 15.41
C ASN A 115 4.17 -0.02 15.01
N PHE A 116 5.08 0.62 15.72
CA PHE A 116 6.51 0.46 15.49
C PHE A 116 6.98 -0.97 15.77
N LYS A 117 6.56 -1.59 16.88
CA LYS A 117 6.88 -2.98 17.21
C LYS A 117 6.36 -3.94 16.15
N ILE A 118 5.09 -3.79 15.75
CA ILE A 118 4.47 -4.62 14.71
C ILE A 118 5.24 -4.49 13.38
N PHE A 119 5.61 -3.26 13.01
CA PHE A 119 6.39 -3.02 11.80
C PHE A 119 7.76 -3.68 11.84
N LEU A 120 8.51 -3.56 12.95
CA LEU A 120 9.80 -4.22 13.11
C LEU A 120 9.69 -5.75 13.02
N GLU A 121 8.67 -6.33 13.63
CA GLU A 121 8.40 -7.76 13.52
C GLU A 121 8.09 -8.20 12.10
N ALA A 122 7.29 -7.42 11.38
CA ALA A 122 6.96 -7.68 9.98
C ALA A 122 8.23 -7.67 9.10
N VAL A 123 9.12 -6.70 9.31
CA VAL A 123 10.40 -6.63 8.60
C VAL A 123 11.30 -7.82 8.97
N ARG A 124 11.35 -8.23 10.25
CA ARG A 124 12.10 -9.41 10.67
C ARG A 124 11.58 -10.71 10.05
N LYS A 125 10.25 -10.86 9.99
CA LYS A 125 9.59 -12.02 9.34
C LYS A 125 9.81 -12.05 7.82
N ALA A 126 9.95 -10.89 7.18
CA ALA A 126 10.24 -10.79 5.76
C ALA A 126 11.70 -11.13 5.39
N LYS A 127 12.56 -11.46 6.36
CA LYS A 127 13.94 -11.85 6.10
C LYS A 127 13.99 -13.11 5.23
N PRO A 128 14.66 -13.07 4.05
CA PRO A 128 14.83 -14.28 3.25
C PRO A 128 15.79 -15.25 3.92
N GLU A 129 15.52 -16.55 3.81
CA GLU A 129 16.31 -17.61 4.46
C GLU A 129 17.81 -17.59 4.09
N GLY A 130 18.15 -17.11 2.89
CA GLY A 130 19.52 -16.99 2.43
C GLY A 130 20.31 -15.78 2.96
N ALA A 131 19.66 -14.86 3.66
CA ALA A 131 20.33 -13.66 4.16
C ALA A 131 21.14 -13.95 5.43
N LYS A 132 22.47 -14.00 5.30
CA LYS A 132 23.39 -14.16 6.43
C LYS A 132 23.59 -12.83 7.16
N GLY A 133 23.69 -12.86 8.50
CA GLY A 133 23.97 -11.70 9.33
C GLY A 133 22.74 -10.92 9.83
N LYS A 134 22.98 -9.71 10.36
CA LYS A 134 21.92 -8.82 10.87
C LYS A 134 21.19 -8.16 9.71
N LEU A 135 19.86 -8.38 9.62
CA LEU A 135 19.02 -7.76 8.59
C LEU A 135 18.90 -6.25 8.82
N ILE A 136 18.55 -5.87 10.03
CA ILE A 136 18.35 -4.47 10.42
C ILE A 136 19.67 -3.98 11.05
N LYS A 137 20.27 -2.96 10.45
CA LYS A 137 21.52 -2.36 10.93
C LYS A 137 21.26 -1.16 11.82
N ASN A 138 20.41 -0.25 11.37
CA ASN A 138 20.06 0.97 12.06
C ASN A 138 18.57 1.21 11.94
N VAL A 139 17.97 1.78 12.97
CA VAL A 139 16.59 2.27 12.96
C VAL A 139 16.63 3.72 13.39
N SER A 140 15.90 4.58 12.68
CA SER A 140 15.71 5.97 13.06
C SER A 140 14.25 6.37 12.88
N ILE A 141 13.75 7.16 13.80
CA ILE A 141 12.42 7.77 13.72
C ILE A 141 12.59 9.28 13.58
N CYS A 142 11.77 9.90 12.75
CA CYS A 142 11.71 11.33 12.60
C CYS A 142 10.27 11.79 12.38
N SER A 143 9.97 13.02 12.74
CA SER A 143 8.79 13.71 12.23
C SER A 143 9.06 14.25 10.83
N THR A 144 8.02 14.65 10.09
CA THR A 144 8.13 15.12 8.69
C THR A 144 9.17 16.23 8.51
N MET A 145 9.28 17.17 9.47
CA MET A 145 10.22 18.29 9.45
C MET A 145 11.24 18.23 10.59
N GLY A 146 11.27 17.14 11.35
CA GLY A 146 12.14 16.98 12.52
C GLY A 146 13.46 16.29 12.20
N LYS A 147 14.36 16.32 13.19
CA LYS A 147 15.61 15.56 13.13
C LYS A 147 15.37 14.06 13.32
N GLY A 148 16.15 13.24 12.63
CA GLY A 148 16.16 11.81 12.84
C GLY A 148 16.80 11.44 14.18
N VAL A 149 16.08 10.63 14.96
CA VAL A 149 16.57 10.07 16.22
C VAL A 149 16.85 8.59 16.01
N LYS A 150 18.05 8.15 16.33
CA LYS A 150 18.39 6.72 16.29
C LYS A 150 17.77 6.02 17.48
N ILE A 151 17.31 4.80 17.24
CA ILE A 151 16.72 3.93 18.26
C ILE A 151 17.55 2.66 18.36
N ASP A 152 17.86 2.27 19.59
CA ASP A 152 18.40 0.96 19.91
C ASP A 152 17.25 -0.04 20.08
N PHE A 153 17.32 -1.22 19.44
CA PHE A 153 16.22 -2.19 19.32
C PHE A 153 16.69 -3.65 19.41
#